data_f08bd2c04888a842721bd0bd26f3d597
#
_entry.id   f08bd2c04888a842721bd0bd26f3d597
#
_cell.length_a   1.000
_cell.length_b   1.000
_cell.length_c   1.000
_cell.angle_alpha   90.00
_cell.angle_beta   90.00
_cell.angle_gamma   90.00
#
_symmetry.space_group_name_H-M   'P 1'
#
loop_
_entity.id
_entity.type
_entity.pdbx_description
1 polymer ?
#
loop_
_entity_poly.entity_id
_entity_poly.type
_entity_poly.pdbx_seq_one_letter_code
_entity_poly.pdbx_strand_id
1 'polypeptide(L)'
;MKRNQNLCIIAALFITVLAISATKFPYRGEAAVSQETAGQKNLAAILSSDADNVCAGVVMDAKTGEILDQYGDIDDPFEPGATFKPFVTAIMLEKGNLSLTDTIEGGTYTSVNGTTIKNYNDQSGEKTFYDLYVALNEPFLVRAWESRRDPIDFSKEIASYGFDEKNKYQPEFLLGRGFTTSVREIAQGYYILAGNSGTENKVISKANSNLMKELLHETYLNYPYMDAGLMEVQNVGEAAGMYDSSSSIENEIVHETKTFAGFAPYDDPEVIFVVTMKGESKIGEEVNGRVPLACAATEVFEQYLPERSFKEITDLKQMEYLEARSDYMLYFSRPTCAACKRAEPLVRNTANELKKDVYYLNVDRFDDEALEQIVSQYGVDAVPCAVKVTDGKISDKRVFMENGNMKEDVDRFLKA
;
A
#
# COMPACT_ATOMS: atom_id res chain seq x y z
N MET A 1 -29.04 -24.48 35.33
CA MET A 1 -28.01 -23.49 35.65
C MET A 1 -26.65 -24.02 35.20
N LYS A 2 -26.32 -23.95 33.93
CA LYS A 2 -24.97 -24.16 33.35
C LYS A 2 -24.99 -23.63 31.91
N ARG A 3 -25.01 -22.32 31.75
CA ARG A 3 -25.01 -21.70 30.42
C ARG A 3 -24.61 -20.23 30.60
N ASN A 4 -23.37 -19.92 30.91
CA ASN A 4 -22.84 -18.55 30.90
C ASN A 4 -21.32 -18.48 31.18
N GLN A 5 -20.55 -19.56 30.95
CA GLN A 5 -19.08 -19.47 31.15
C GLN A 5 -18.28 -19.36 29.83
N ASN A 6 -18.86 -19.61 28.67
CA ASN A 6 -18.13 -19.56 27.41
C ASN A 6 -18.23 -18.21 26.68
N LEU A 7 -19.02 -17.26 27.22
CA LEU A 7 -19.12 -15.92 26.60
C LEU A 7 -18.06 -14.93 27.12
N CYS A 8 -17.45 -15.22 28.28
CA CYS A 8 -16.46 -14.31 28.88
C CYS A 8 -15.04 -14.47 28.33
N ILE A 9 -14.72 -15.60 27.69
CA ILE A 9 -13.35 -15.84 27.17
C ILE A 9 -13.14 -15.18 25.82
N ILE A 10 -14.21 -15.08 24.99
CA ILE A 10 -14.13 -14.42 23.68
C ILE A 10 -14.12 -12.88 23.82
N ALA A 11 -14.81 -12.34 24.84
CA ALA A 11 -14.78 -10.90 25.13
C ALA A 11 -13.45 -10.43 25.73
N ALA A 12 -12.70 -11.31 26.41
CA ALA A 12 -11.40 -10.95 27.00
C ALA A 12 -10.28 -10.84 25.96
N LEU A 13 -10.37 -11.58 24.85
CA LEU A 13 -9.40 -11.50 23.74
C LEU A 13 -9.58 -10.23 22.87
N PHE A 14 -10.81 -9.69 22.78
CA PHE A 14 -11.09 -8.46 22.03
C PHE A 14 -10.77 -7.18 22.83
N ILE A 15 -10.77 -7.23 24.17
CA ILE A 15 -10.50 -6.07 25.02
C ILE A 15 -8.97 -5.84 25.20
N THR A 16 -8.14 -6.87 25.02
CA THR A 16 -6.68 -6.73 25.09
C THR A 16 -6.08 -6.06 23.85
N VAL A 17 -6.73 -6.10 22.70
CA VAL A 17 -6.26 -5.43 21.48
C VAL A 17 -6.51 -3.91 21.51
N LEU A 18 -7.50 -3.44 22.25
CA LEU A 18 -7.84 -2.01 22.37
C LEU A 18 -7.11 -1.27 23.50
N ALA A 19 -6.33 -1.96 24.34
CA ALA A 19 -5.58 -1.35 25.45
C ALA A 19 -4.08 -1.12 25.15
N ILE A 20 -3.59 -1.47 23.95
CA ILE A 20 -2.18 -1.32 23.56
C ILE A 20 -1.86 0.07 22.97
N SER A 21 -2.85 0.96 22.84
CA SER A 21 -2.69 2.27 22.20
C SER A 21 -2.02 3.36 23.05
N ALA A 22 -1.37 3.04 24.17
CA ALA A 22 -0.75 4.08 25.02
C ALA A 22 0.63 3.74 25.60
N THR A 23 1.33 2.73 25.13
CA THR A 23 2.74 2.56 25.49
C THR A 23 3.61 3.13 24.39
N LYS A 24 4.28 4.26 24.68
CA LYS A 24 5.39 4.76 23.88
C LYS A 24 6.37 3.62 23.67
N PHE A 25 6.43 3.11 22.44
CA PHE A 25 7.51 2.23 22.05
C PHE A 25 8.81 3.02 22.12
N PRO A 26 9.81 2.62 22.91
CA PRO A 26 11.13 3.22 22.79
C PRO A 26 11.80 2.66 21.54
N TYR A 27 11.54 3.27 20.40
CA TYR A 27 12.40 3.10 19.24
C TYR A 27 13.66 3.92 19.48
N ARG A 28 14.65 3.31 20.14
CA ARG A 28 16.06 3.64 20.08
C ARG A 28 16.86 2.59 20.85
N GLY A 29 17.16 1.47 20.17
CA GLY A 29 18.42 0.81 20.43
C GLY A 29 19.50 1.66 19.78
N GLU A 30 20.36 2.30 20.55
CA GLU A 30 21.64 2.79 20.06
C GLU A 30 22.48 1.58 19.63
N ALA A 31 22.25 1.07 18.42
CA ALA A 31 23.24 0.27 17.75
C ALA A 31 24.39 1.22 17.41
N ALA A 32 25.59 0.87 17.85
CA ALA A 32 26.83 1.56 17.52
C ALA A 32 26.89 1.76 16.00
N VAL A 33 26.71 3.00 15.57
CA VAL A 33 26.91 3.42 14.17
C VAL A 33 28.40 3.25 13.92
N SER A 34 28.78 2.09 13.37
CA SER A 34 29.98 2.02 12.56
C SER A 34 29.79 3.05 11.46
N GLN A 35 30.77 3.91 11.24
CA GLN A 35 30.79 4.86 10.13
C GLN A 35 30.74 4.07 8.82
N GLU A 36 29.53 3.67 8.40
CA GLU A 36 29.28 3.21 7.05
C GLU A 36 29.16 4.44 6.16
N THR A 37 29.90 4.40 5.08
CA THR A 37 29.89 5.40 4.02
C THR A 37 28.47 5.68 3.60
N ALA A 38 28.02 6.93 3.77
CA ALA A 38 26.71 7.39 3.33
C ALA A 38 26.50 7.01 1.86
N GLY A 39 25.52 6.13 1.58
CA GLY A 39 25.10 5.81 0.23
C GLY A 39 24.95 4.34 -0.14
N GLN A 40 25.23 3.37 0.73
CA GLN A 40 25.06 1.96 0.39
C GLN A 40 23.66 1.47 0.83
N LYS A 41 22.81 1.20 -0.15
CA LYS A 41 21.50 0.57 0.03
C LYS A 41 21.70 -0.83 0.60
N ASN A 42 20.97 -1.22 1.64
CA ASN A 42 21.21 -2.47 2.34
C ASN A 42 19.92 -3.09 2.88
N LEU A 43 19.29 -3.91 2.05
CA LEU A 43 18.09 -4.66 2.42
C LEU A 43 18.35 -5.62 3.59
N ALA A 44 19.55 -6.20 3.67
CA ALA A 44 19.92 -7.09 4.76
C ALA A 44 19.88 -6.37 6.12
N ALA A 45 20.30 -5.10 6.22
CA ALA A 45 20.25 -4.35 7.46
C ALA A 45 18.80 -4.12 7.94
N ILE A 46 17.88 -3.90 7.01
CA ILE A 46 16.46 -3.71 7.32
C ILE A 46 15.82 -5.02 7.80
N LEU A 47 16.08 -6.13 7.10
CA LEU A 47 15.38 -7.40 7.32
C LEU A 47 16.06 -8.29 8.39
N SER A 48 17.36 -8.13 8.63
CA SER A 48 18.10 -8.94 9.60
C SER A 48 17.88 -8.54 11.07
N SER A 49 17.17 -7.45 11.32
CA SER A 49 16.82 -7.04 12.70
C SER A 49 15.89 -8.03 13.41
N ASP A 50 15.33 -8.99 12.68
CA ASP A 50 14.43 -10.03 13.17
C ASP A 50 15.09 -11.43 13.06
N ALA A 51 16.12 -11.65 13.85
CA ALA A 51 17.00 -12.82 13.76
C ALA A 51 16.32 -14.20 13.96
N ASP A 52 15.09 -14.21 14.52
CA ASP A 52 14.37 -15.45 14.83
C ASP A 52 13.36 -15.85 13.71
N ASN A 53 13.25 -15.07 12.65
CA ASN A 53 12.32 -15.34 11.55
C ASN A 53 13.05 -15.59 10.25
N VAL A 54 12.61 -16.61 9.51
CA VAL A 54 13.05 -16.81 8.13
C VAL A 54 12.40 -15.73 7.28
N CYS A 55 13.23 -14.86 6.73
CA CYS A 55 12.78 -13.75 5.90
C CYS A 55 13.43 -13.86 4.52
N ALA A 56 12.65 -13.63 3.49
CA ALA A 56 13.14 -13.44 2.15
C ALA A 56 12.55 -12.16 1.56
N GLY A 57 13.38 -11.35 0.93
CA GLY A 57 12.93 -10.10 0.33
C GLY A 57 13.73 -9.73 -0.92
N VAL A 58 13.08 -9.00 -1.82
CA VAL A 58 13.69 -8.50 -3.05
C VAL A 58 13.29 -7.04 -3.28
N VAL A 59 14.27 -6.25 -3.67
CA VAL A 59 14.07 -4.90 -4.21
C VAL A 59 14.39 -4.96 -5.71
N MET A 60 13.45 -4.54 -6.54
CA MET A 60 13.55 -4.58 -7.99
C MET A 60 13.32 -3.19 -8.58
N ASP A 61 14.09 -2.84 -9.59
CA ASP A 61 13.85 -1.65 -10.40
C ASP A 61 12.56 -1.82 -11.20
N ALA A 62 11.59 -0.95 -10.98
CA ALA A 62 10.28 -1.06 -11.61
C ALA A 62 10.28 -0.68 -13.09
N LYS A 63 11.33 -0.05 -13.62
CA LYS A 63 11.45 0.30 -15.04
C LYS A 63 12.13 -0.78 -15.86
N THR A 64 13.11 -1.46 -15.27
CA THR A 64 13.92 -2.47 -16.00
C THR A 64 13.57 -3.90 -15.63
N GLY A 65 12.99 -4.15 -14.45
CA GLY A 65 12.80 -5.48 -13.89
C GLY A 65 14.07 -6.11 -13.31
N GLU A 66 15.17 -5.35 -13.21
CA GLU A 66 16.41 -5.82 -12.62
C GLU A 66 16.30 -5.88 -11.09
N ILE A 67 16.84 -6.92 -10.48
CA ILE A 67 16.96 -7.03 -9.02
C ILE A 67 18.07 -6.10 -8.55
N LEU A 68 17.70 -5.09 -7.75
CA LEU A 68 18.62 -4.13 -7.16
C LEU A 68 19.29 -4.66 -5.89
N ASP A 69 18.53 -5.40 -5.08
CA ASP A 69 19.01 -6.03 -3.85
C ASP A 69 18.13 -7.21 -3.46
N GLN A 70 18.66 -8.14 -2.69
CA GLN A 70 17.90 -9.28 -2.17
C GLN A 70 18.42 -9.76 -0.83
N TYR A 71 17.54 -10.38 -0.04
CA TYR A 71 17.84 -10.99 1.25
C TYR A 71 17.16 -12.37 1.36
N GLY A 72 17.85 -13.33 1.94
CA GLY A 72 17.36 -14.69 2.08
C GLY A 72 17.23 -15.44 0.75
N ASP A 73 16.52 -16.55 0.77
CA ASP A 73 16.23 -17.33 -0.44
C ASP A 73 14.94 -16.82 -1.09
N ILE A 74 15.07 -15.99 -2.12
CA ILE A 74 13.93 -15.39 -2.82
C ILE A 74 13.17 -16.35 -3.73
N ASP A 75 13.67 -17.57 -3.87
CA ASP A 75 13.05 -18.67 -4.62
C ASP A 75 12.39 -19.70 -3.68
N ASP A 76 12.52 -19.56 -2.34
CA ASP A 76 11.85 -20.41 -1.35
C ASP A 76 10.33 -20.30 -1.47
N PRO A 77 9.62 -21.45 -1.57
CA PRO A 77 8.17 -21.43 -1.80
C PRO A 77 7.41 -20.97 -0.56
N PHE A 78 6.41 -20.10 -0.78
CA PHE A 78 5.47 -19.66 0.23
C PHE A 78 4.06 -19.45 -0.35
N GLU A 79 3.05 -19.43 0.52
CA GLU A 79 1.68 -19.13 0.14
C GLU A 79 1.49 -17.59 0.11
N PRO A 80 1.17 -16.97 -1.05
CA PRO A 80 1.24 -15.52 -1.22
C PRO A 80 0.10 -14.76 -0.54
N GLY A 81 -1.01 -15.41 -0.22
CA GLY A 81 -2.17 -14.75 0.40
C GLY A 81 -2.67 -13.55 -0.39
N ALA A 82 -3.06 -12.50 0.31
CA ALA A 82 -3.67 -11.31 -0.30
C ALA A 82 -2.78 -10.62 -1.34
N THR A 83 -1.45 -10.80 -1.29
CA THR A 83 -0.53 -10.21 -2.28
C THR A 83 -0.74 -10.74 -3.70
N PHE A 84 -1.50 -11.82 -3.85
CA PHE A 84 -1.88 -12.40 -5.14
C PHE A 84 -3.18 -11.80 -5.72
N LYS A 85 -4.07 -11.24 -4.90
CA LYS A 85 -5.37 -10.68 -5.34
C LYS A 85 -5.26 -9.63 -6.44
N PRO A 86 -4.21 -8.78 -6.49
CA PRO A 86 -4.06 -7.78 -7.55
C PRO A 86 -4.03 -8.38 -8.95
N PHE A 87 -3.42 -9.56 -9.13
CA PHE A 87 -3.36 -10.23 -10.43
C PHE A 87 -4.74 -10.69 -10.90
N VAL A 88 -5.51 -11.27 -10.00
CA VAL A 88 -6.90 -11.70 -10.28
C VAL A 88 -7.76 -10.49 -10.68
N THR A 89 -7.64 -9.40 -9.94
CA THR A 89 -8.37 -8.16 -10.22
C THR A 89 -7.97 -7.57 -11.58
N ALA A 90 -6.68 -7.51 -11.87
CA ALA A 90 -6.15 -7.01 -13.13
C ALA A 90 -6.65 -7.84 -14.33
N ILE A 91 -6.69 -9.17 -14.20
CA ILE A 91 -7.25 -10.07 -15.22
C ILE A 91 -8.72 -9.74 -15.49
N MET A 92 -9.53 -9.58 -14.44
CA MET A 92 -10.96 -9.27 -14.57
C MET A 92 -11.19 -7.89 -15.22
N LEU A 93 -10.42 -6.88 -14.84
CA LEU A 93 -10.46 -5.55 -15.44
C LEU A 93 -10.07 -5.59 -16.93
N GLU A 94 -8.99 -6.31 -17.26
CA GLU A 94 -8.48 -6.39 -18.63
C GLU A 94 -9.43 -7.14 -19.58
N LYS A 95 -10.14 -8.13 -19.07
CA LYS A 95 -11.18 -8.85 -19.83
C LYS A 95 -12.51 -8.07 -19.96
N GLY A 96 -12.63 -6.93 -19.29
CA GLY A 96 -13.87 -6.14 -19.28
C GLY A 96 -15.02 -6.79 -18.49
N ASN A 97 -14.69 -7.76 -17.62
CA ASN A 97 -15.67 -8.49 -16.82
C ASN A 97 -15.96 -7.82 -15.48
N LEU A 98 -15.24 -6.74 -15.17
CA LEU A 98 -15.34 -6.01 -13.91
C LEU A 98 -15.17 -4.51 -14.12
N SER A 99 -15.96 -3.73 -13.36
CA SER A 99 -15.77 -2.29 -13.15
C SER A 99 -15.64 -2.04 -11.64
N LEU A 100 -14.84 -1.06 -11.25
CA LEU A 100 -14.69 -0.68 -9.84
C LEU A 100 -16.01 -0.20 -9.20
N THR A 101 -16.98 0.22 -10.00
CA THR A 101 -18.31 0.66 -9.57
C THR A 101 -19.36 -0.47 -9.55
N ASP A 102 -19.01 -1.68 -9.98
CA ASP A 102 -19.92 -2.82 -9.90
C ASP A 102 -20.25 -3.14 -8.44
N THR A 103 -21.53 -3.39 -8.13
CA THR A 103 -21.95 -3.77 -6.79
C THR A 103 -21.84 -5.28 -6.58
N ILE A 104 -21.33 -5.67 -5.43
CA ILE A 104 -21.07 -7.06 -5.05
C ILE A 104 -21.41 -7.24 -3.57
N GLU A 105 -21.97 -8.41 -3.22
CA GLU A 105 -22.24 -8.78 -1.83
C GLU A 105 -20.92 -9.07 -1.08
N GLY A 106 -20.67 -8.37 0.03
CA GLY A 106 -19.48 -8.51 0.88
C GLY A 106 -19.58 -9.57 1.98
N GLY A 107 -20.74 -10.21 2.20
CA GLY A 107 -20.92 -11.23 3.25
C GLY A 107 -20.17 -12.53 3.00
N THR A 108 -20.12 -13.41 4.00
CA THR A 108 -19.48 -14.73 3.89
C THR A 108 -19.94 -15.48 2.64
N TYR A 109 -19.00 -16.08 1.94
CA TYR A 109 -19.23 -16.82 0.71
C TYR A 109 -19.04 -18.32 0.95
N THR A 110 -19.91 -19.14 0.39
CA THR A 110 -19.78 -20.59 0.37
C THR A 110 -19.89 -21.08 -1.07
N SER A 111 -18.85 -21.75 -1.56
CA SER A 111 -18.84 -22.32 -2.89
C SER A 111 -19.67 -23.60 -3.00
N VAL A 112 -19.96 -24.01 -4.24
CA VAL A 112 -20.63 -25.29 -4.52
C VAL A 112 -19.81 -26.50 -4.04
N ASN A 113 -18.52 -26.37 -3.86
CA ASN A 113 -17.63 -27.40 -3.34
C ASN A 113 -17.55 -27.43 -1.81
N GLY A 114 -18.31 -26.58 -1.14
CA GLY A 114 -18.33 -26.51 0.33
C GLY A 114 -17.22 -25.64 0.93
N THR A 115 -16.35 -25.04 0.12
CA THR A 115 -15.37 -24.06 0.59
C THR A 115 -16.08 -22.83 1.13
N THR A 116 -15.74 -22.41 2.34
CA THR A 116 -16.31 -21.23 2.97
C THR A 116 -15.23 -20.17 3.14
N ILE A 117 -15.42 -19.05 2.48
CA ILE A 117 -14.59 -17.82 2.64
C ILE A 117 -15.34 -16.90 3.60
N LYS A 118 -14.77 -16.68 4.77
CA LYS A 118 -15.39 -15.87 5.81
C LYS A 118 -15.14 -14.38 5.58
N ASN A 119 -16.16 -13.60 5.88
CA ASN A 119 -15.99 -12.15 6.05
C ASN A 119 -15.53 -11.87 7.48
N TYR A 120 -14.34 -11.30 7.65
CA TYR A 120 -13.76 -10.99 8.96
C TYR A 120 -13.94 -9.52 9.37
N ASN A 121 -14.50 -8.70 8.49
CA ASN A 121 -14.85 -7.32 8.76
C ASN A 121 -16.35 -7.10 8.58
N ASP A 122 -16.88 -5.96 9.03
CA ASP A 122 -18.32 -5.65 8.95
C ASP A 122 -18.77 -5.18 7.55
N GLN A 123 -18.02 -5.53 6.50
CA GLN A 123 -18.34 -5.19 5.12
C GLN A 123 -19.32 -6.17 4.49
N SER A 124 -20.48 -6.39 5.13
CA SER A 124 -21.59 -7.17 4.59
C SER A 124 -22.55 -6.28 3.79
N GLY A 125 -23.38 -6.90 2.97
CA GLY A 125 -24.31 -6.23 2.06
C GLY A 125 -23.66 -5.84 0.73
N GLU A 126 -24.49 -5.31 -0.19
CA GLU A 126 -24.01 -4.86 -1.50
C GLU A 126 -23.25 -3.55 -1.38
N LYS A 127 -22.01 -3.56 -1.88
CA LYS A 127 -21.11 -2.41 -1.95
C LYS A 127 -20.39 -2.41 -3.28
N THR A 128 -19.75 -1.30 -3.62
CA THR A 128 -18.93 -1.26 -4.84
C THR A 128 -17.72 -2.19 -4.73
N PHE A 129 -17.24 -2.68 -5.87
CA PHE A 129 -16.01 -3.46 -5.90
C PHE A 129 -14.84 -2.68 -5.27
N TYR A 130 -14.75 -1.39 -5.57
CA TYR A 130 -13.75 -0.51 -5.00
C TYR A 130 -13.79 -0.52 -3.46
N ASP A 131 -14.95 -0.25 -2.85
CA ASP A 131 -15.08 -0.19 -1.38
C ASP A 131 -14.72 -1.51 -0.70
N LEU A 132 -15.13 -2.65 -1.28
CA LEU A 132 -14.83 -3.96 -0.74
C LEU A 132 -13.35 -4.34 -0.89
N TYR A 133 -12.72 -3.91 -1.99
CA TYR A 133 -11.29 -4.17 -2.22
C TYR A 133 -10.43 -3.42 -1.23
N VAL A 134 -10.64 -2.12 -1.11
CA VAL A 134 -9.90 -1.24 -0.19
C VAL A 134 -10.13 -1.64 1.27
N ALA A 135 -11.34 -2.12 1.60
CA ALA A 135 -11.65 -2.65 2.93
C ALA A 135 -11.09 -4.06 3.20
N LEU A 136 -10.32 -4.64 2.29
CA LEU A 136 -9.72 -5.98 2.42
C LEU A 136 -10.76 -7.10 2.65
N ASN A 137 -11.98 -6.94 2.12
CA ASN A 137 -13.00 -7.99 2.16
C ASN A 137 -12.58 -9.15 1.24
N GLU A 138 -12.51 -10.39 1.75
CA GLU A 138 -12.09 -11.53 0.92
C GLU A 138 -13.21 -12.16 0.09
N PRO A 139 -14.43 -12.38 0.64
CA PRO A 139 -15.50 -13.06 -0.06
C PRO A 139 -15.93 -12.41 -1.38
N PHE A 140 -15.83 -11.08 -1.48
CA PHE A 140 -16.30 -10.35 -2.65
C PHE A 140 -15.54 -10.70 -3.94
N LEU A 141 -14.22 -10.94 -3.84
CA LEU A 141 -13.41 -11.24 -5.01
C LEU A 141 -13.82 -12.61 -5.62
N VAL A 142 -14.08 -13.59 -4.76
CA VAL A 142 -14.56 -14.90 -5.21
C VAL A 142 -15.94 -14.79 -5.87
N ARG A 143 -16.86 -14.00 -5.29
CA ARG A 143 -18.17 -13.76 -5.92
C ARG A 143 -18.05 -13.01 -7.25
N ALA A 144 -17.22 -11.99 -7.31
CA ALA A 144 -16.97 -11.27 -8.55
C ALA A 144 -16.46 -12.20 -9.64
N TRP A 145 -15.48 -13.02 -9.31
CA TRP A 145 -14.93 -14.00 -10.24
C TRP A 145 -15.98 -15.02 -10.68
N GLU A 146 -16.61 -15.72 -9.75
CA GLU A 146 -17.61 -16.77 -10.02
C GLU A 146 -18.79 -16.28 -10.88
N SER A 147 -19.22 -15.03 -10.67
CA SER A 147 -20.32 -14.45 -11.44
C SER A 147 -19.93 -13.97 -12.84
N ARG A 148 -18.64 -13.75 -13.10
CA ARG A 148 -18.13 -13.08 -14.30
C ARG A 148 -16.99 -13.80 -15.02
N ARG A 149 -16.59 -14.98 -14.55
CA ARG A 149 -15.39 -15.69 -15.05
C ARG A 149 -15.45 -16.14 -16.51
N ASP A 150 -16.65 -16.38 -17.03
CA ASP A 150 -16.79 -16.82 -18.43
C ASP A 150 -16.66 -15.59 -19.38
N PRO A 151 -15.74 -15.66 -20.35
CA PRO A 151 -14.93 -16.78 -20.83
C PRO A 151 -13.47 -16.79 -20.31
N ILE A 152 -13.16 -16.40 -19.07
CA ILE A 152 -11.78 -16.30 -18.57
C ILE A 152 -11.21 -17.69 -18.25
N ASP A 153 -10.07 -18.02 -18.84
CA ASP A 153 -9.24 -19.19 -18.47
C ASP A 153 -8.20 -18.76 -17.43
N PHE A 154 -8.46 -19.05 -16.15
CA PHE A 154 -7.60 -18.65 -15.05
C PHE A 154 -6.14 -19.09 -15.25
N SER A 155 -5.91 -20.38 -15.60
CA SER A 155 -4.56 -20.93 -15.72
C SER A 155 -3.74 -20.20 -16.78
N LYS A 156 -4.36 -19.91 -17.91
CA LYS A 156 -3.71 -19.20 -19.01
C LYS A 156 -3.44 -17.74 -18.67
N GLU A 157 -4.42 -17.06 -18.07
CA GLU A 157 -4.29 -15.65 -17.75
C GLU A 157 -3.26 -15.41 -16.64
N ILE A 158 -3.24 -16.26 -15.61
CA ILE A 158 -2.28 -16.11 -14.51
C ILE A 158 -0.84 -16.42 -14.95
N ALA A 159 -0.66 -17.31 -15.92
CA ALA A 159 0.64 -17.59 -16.52
C ALA A 159 1.25 -16.36 -17.22
N SER A 160 0.40 -15.45 -17.73
CA SER A 160 0.87 -14.20 -18.33
C SER A 160 1.55 -13.27 -17.34
N TYR A 161 1.29 -13.42 -16.05
CA TYR A 161 1.96 -12.71 -14.95
C TYR A 161 3.19 -13.44 -14.40
N GLY A 162 3.59 -14.57 -15.01
CA GLY A 162 4.78 -15.33 -14.63
C GLY A 162 4.54 -16.48 -13.66
N PHE A 163 3.28 -16.80 -13.33
CA PHE A 163 2.94 -17.89 -12.42
C PHE A 163 2.73 -19.22 -13.17
N ASP A 164 2.84 -20.35 -12.44
CA ASP A 164 2.73 -21.69 -13.04
C ASP A 164 1.32 -21.95 -13.61
N GLU A 165 1.23 -22.32 -14.89
CA GLU A 165 0.00 -22.72 -15.58
C GLU A 165 -0.69 -23.95 -14.97
N LYS A 166 0.01 -24.74 -14.14
CA LYS A 166 -0.56 -25.92 -13.48
C LYS A 166 -1.56 -25.58 -12.40
N ASN A 167 -1.61 -24.33 -11.96
CA ASN A 167 -2.57 -23.86 -10.98
C ASN A 167 -3.97 -23.85 -11.58
N LYS A 168 -4.72 -24.93 -11.37
CA LYS A 168 -6.12 -25.03 -11.78
C LYS A 168 -6.97 -24.14 -10.89
N TYR A 169 -7.97 -23.50 -11.49
CA TYR A 169 -8.92 -22.70 -10.76
C TYR A 169 -9.51 -23.43 -9.55
N GLN A 170 -9.38 -22.81 -8.38
CA GLN A 170 -10.07 -23.09 -7.14
C GLN A 170 -10.40 -21.74 -6.47
N PRO A 171 -11.52 -21.59 -5.73
CA PRO A 171 -11.86 -20.31 -5.09
C PRO A 171 -10.75 -19.75 -4.21
N GLU A 172 -10.02 -20.61 -3.50
CA GLU A 172 -8.92 -20.24 -2.63
C GLU A 172 -7.73 -19.65 -3.41
N PHE A 173 -7.51 -20.07 -4.64
CA PHE A 173 -6.42 -19.55 -5.48
C PHE A 173 -6.60 -18.09 -5.83
N LEU A 174 -7.85 -17.61 -5.93
CA LEU A 174 -8.13 -16.20 -6.14
C LEU A 174 -7.65 -15.32 -4.97
N LEU A 175 -7.53 -15.93 -3.80
CA LEU A 175 -7.07 -15.29 -2.57
C LEU A 175 -5.59 -15.57 -2.28
N GLY A 176 -4.87 -16.20 -3.23
CA GLY A 176 -3.47 -16.57 -3.05
C GLY A 176 -3.26 -17.73 -2.08
N ARG A 177 -4.24 -18.63 -1.92
CA ARG A 177 -4.20 -19.75 -0.97
C ARG A 177 -4.25 -21.10 -1.68
N GLY A 178 -3.71 -22.13 -1.02
CA GLY A 178 -3.72 -23.49 -1.55
C GLY A 178 -2.72 -23.75 -2.68
N PHE A 179 -1.77 -22.85 -2.90
CA PHE A 179 -0.61 -23.02 -3.79
C PHE A 179 0.57 -22.22 -3.26
N THR A 180 1.74 -22.49 -3.81
CA THR A 180 2.95 -21.76 -3.44
C THR A 180 3.57 -21.04 -4.64
N THR A 181 4.23 -19.94 -4.38
CA THR A 181 5.01 -19.12 -5.30
C THR A 181 6.28 -18.66 -4.59
N SER A 182 7.09 -17.84 -5.23
CA SER A 182 8.30 -17.26 -4.64
C SER A 182 8.24 -15.73 -4.58
N VAL A 183 9.10 -15.13 -3.76
CA VAL A 183 9.27 -13.68 -3.69
C VAL A 183 9.63 -13.09 -5.05
N ARG A 184 10.48 -13.80 -5.81
CA ARG A 184 10.87 -13.44 -7.18
C ARG A 184 9.66 -13.40 -8.13
N GLU A 185 8.83 -14.43 -8.11
CA GLU A 185 7.65 -14.51 -9.01
C GLU A 185 6.63 -13.43 -8.69
N ILE A 186 6.38 -13.15 -7.41
CA ILE A 186 5.50 -12.05 -7.00
C ILE A 186 6.07 -10.71 -7.48
N ALA A 187 7.37 -10.46 -7.30
CA ALA A 187 8.00 -9.23 -7.76
C ALA A 187 7.88 -9.05 -9.28
N GLN A 188 8.10 -10.13 -10.04
CA GLN A 188 7.91 -10.11 -11.49
C GLN A 188 6.46 -9.80 -11.88
N GLY A 189 5.49 -10.37 -11.17
CA GLY A 189 4.07 -10.06 -11.38
C GLY A 189 3.75 -8.58 -11.09
N TYR A 190 4.29 -8.00 -10.02
CA TYR A 190 4.12 -6.57 -9.70
C TYR A 190 4.81 -5.66 -10.72
N TYR A 191 5.94 -6.07 -11.29
CA TYR A 191 6.57 -5.38 -12.42
C TYR A 191 5.62 -5.29 -13.62
N ILE A 192 4.90 -6.37 -13.93
CA ILE A 192 3.89 -6.40 -14.99
C ILE A 192 2.69 -5.50 -14.64
N LEU A 193 2.17 -5.58 -13.39
CA LEU A 193 1.08 -4.72 -12.91
C LEU A 193 1.42 -3.23 -12.99
N ALA A 194 2.67 -2.86 -12.75
CA ALA A 194 3.16 -1.49 -12.89
C ALA A 194 3.11 -0.97 -14.34
N GLY A 195 2.85 -1.84 -15.32
CA GLY A 195 2.71 -1.47 -16.73
C GLY A 195 4.03 -1.39 -17.49
N ASN A 196 5.11 -1.93 -16.92
CA ASN A 196 6.46 -1.85 -17.50
C ASN A 196 6.90 -3.12 -18.27
N SER A 197 6.01 -4.08 -18.42
CA SER A 197 6.28 -5.27 -19.24
C SER A 197 6.39 -4.93 -20.72
N GLY A 198 7.59 -4.74 -21.22
CA GLY A 198 8.03 -4.57 -22.60
C GLY A 198 6.97 -4.30 -23.70
N THR A 199 7.39 -3.77 -24.81
CA THR A 199 6.52 -3.24 -25.87
C THR A 199 5.72 -4.29 -26.67
N GLU A 200 5.98 -5.58 -26.54
CA GLU A 200 5.43 -6.60 -27.45
C GLU A 200 4.31 -7.47 -26.88
N ASN A 201 4.22 -7.66 -25.56
CA ASN A 201 3.15 -8.43 -24.93
C ASN A 201 2.54 -7.64 -23.77
N LYS A 202 1.58 -6.76 -24.11
CA LYS A 202 0.81 -6.05 -23.08
C LYS A 202 -0.11 -7.03 -22.35
N VAL A 203 0.31 -7.51 -21.23
CA VAL A 203 -0.51 -8.34 -20.33
C VAL A 203 -1.64 -7.49 -19.73
N ILE A 204 -1.35 -6.21 -19.45
CA ILE A 204 -2.30 -5.25 -18.91
C ILE A 204 -2.26 -3.95 -19.70
N SER A 205 -3.42 -3.37 -20.00
CA SER A 205 -3.52 -2.06 -20.63
C SER A 205 -3.05 -0.94 -19.71
N LYS A 206 -2.57 0.18 -20.25
CA LYS A 206 -2.15 1.34 -19.45
C LYS A 206 -3.29 1.87 -18.57
N ALA A 207 -4.54 1.81 -19.05
CA ALA A 207 -5.71 2.26 -18.29
C ALA A 207 -5.90 1.37 -17.05
N ASN A 208 -5.89 0.05 -17.21
CA ASN A 208 -6.07 -0.89 -16.12
C ASN A 208 -4.86 -0.94 -15.18
N SER A 209 -3.63 -0.79 -15.69
CA SER A 209 -2.45 -0.60 -14.85
C SER A 209 -2.58 0.62 -13.95
N ASN A 210 -3.06 1.75 -14.48
CA ASN A 210 -3.29 2.95 -13.66
C ASN A 210 -4.39 2.73 -12.61
N LEU A 211 -5.50 2.06 -12.98
CA LEU A 211 -6.54 1.69 -12.01
C LEU A 211 -5.99 0.80 -10.90
N MET A 212 -5.17 -0.19 -11.25
CA MET A 212 -4.54 -1.07 -10.25
C MET A 212 -3.58 -0.32 -9.33
N LYS A 213 -2.81 0.63 -9.86
CA LYS A 213 -1.92 1.48 -9.06
C LYS A 213 -2.70 2.32 -8.04
N GLU A 214 -3.77 2.98 -8.49
CA GLU A 214 -4.66 3.74 -7.60
C GLU A 214 -5.31 2.84 -6.54
N LEU A 215 -5.84 1.68 -6.94
CA LEU A 215 -6.50 0.74 -6.04
C LEU A 215 -5.55 0.18 -4.97
N LEU A 216 -4.32 -0.16 -5.36
CA LEU A 216 -3.29 -0.64 -4.45
C LEU A 216 -2.78 0.47 -3.51
N HIS A 217 -2.73 1.71 -3.99
CA HIS A 217 -2.38 2.86 -3.18
C HIS A 217 -3.42 3.12 -2.09
N GLU A 218 -4.71 3.16 -2.44
CA GLU A 218 -5.79 3.30 -1.47
C GLU A 218 -5.82 2.15 -0.45
N THR A 219 -5.58 0.92 -0.92
CA THR A 219 -5.50 -0.25 -0.05
C THR A 219 -4.33 -0.13 0.94
N TYR A 220 -3.17 0.33 0.46
CA TYR A 220 -1.98 0.54 1.28
C TYR A 220 -2.24 1.57 2.39
N LEU A 221 -2.86 2.70 2.05
CA LEU A 221 -3.16 3.78 3.01
C LEU A 221 -4.22 3.39 4.04
N ASN A 222 -5.16 2.52 3.68
CA ASN A 222 -6.24 2.06 4.57
C ASN A 222 -5.85 0.85 5.42
N TYR A 223 -4.60 0.38 5.35
CA TYR A 223 -4.19 -0.78 6.12
C TYR A 223 -4.09 -0.45 7.63
N PRO A 224 -4.73 -1.24 8.52
CA PRO A 224 -4.87 -0.89 9.95
C PRO A 224 -3.57 -0.72 10.72
N TYR A 225 -2.45 -1.23 10.20
CA TYR A 225 -1.15 -1.17 10.86
C TYR A 225 -0.29 0.03 10.42
N MET A 226 -0.77 0.82 9.46
CA MET A 226 -0.09 2.05 9.03
C MET A 226 -0.08 3.11 10.14
N ASP A 227 -1.09 3.11 11.03
CA ASP A 227 -1.17 4.03 12.16
C ASP A 227 -0.12 3.79 13.27
N ALA A 228 0.53 2.62 13.29
CA ALA A 228 1.30 2.16 14.45
C ALA A 228 2.77 2.62 14.47
N GLY A 229 3.14 3.72 13.87
CA GLY A 229 4.50 4.27 14.00
C GLY A 229 5.18 4.72 12.71
N LEU A 230 4.47 4.69 11.58
CA LEU A 230 5.00 5.13 10.28
C LEU A 230 5.01 6.65 10.10
N MET A 231 4.57 7.39 11.12
CA MET A 231 4.37 8.84 11.04
C MET A 231 5.64 9.67 10.92
N GLU A 232 6.79 9.07 11.14
CA GLU A 232 8.08 9.75 11.00
C GLU A 232 8.68 9.58 9.60
N VAL A 233 8.04 8.80 8.72
CA VAL A 233 8.62 8.41 7.44
C VAL A 233 8.08 9.24 6.30
N GLN A 234 8.96 9.85 5.53
CA GLN A 234 8.65 10.92 4.58
C GLN A 234 7.92 10.47 3.30
N ASN A 235 7.88 9.17 2.97
CA ASN A 235 7.38 8.69 1.68
C ASN A 235 6.23 7.67 1.79
N VAL A 236 5.56 7.58 2.93
CA VAL A 236 4.43 6.63 3.13
C VAL A 236 3.32 6.89 2.13
N GLY A 237 2.98 8.15 1.88
CA GLY A 237 1.93 8.54 0.95
C GLY A 237 2.24 8.30 -0.54
N GLU A 238 3.45 7.84 -0.88
CA GLU A 238 3.82 7.56 -2.28
C GLU A 238 3.79 6.07 -2.65
N ALA A 239 3.55 5.19 -1.68
CA ALA A 239 3.58 3.75 -1.92
C ALA A 239 2.21 3.17 -2.30
N ALA A 240 2.24 2.04 -2.95
CA ALA A 240 1.09 1.19 -3.23
C ALA A 240 1.45 -0.27 -2.93
N GLY A 241 0.53 -1.04 -2.39
CA GLY A 241 0.84 -2.44 -2.12
C GLY A 241 -0.26 -3.18 -1.38
N MET A 242 0.02 -4.45 -1.11
CA MET A 242 -0.88 -5.38 -0.46
C MET A 242 -0.13 -6.13 0.64
N TYR A 243 -0.79 -6.28 1.77
CA TYR A 243 -0.35 -7.11 2.89
C TYR A 243 -1.15 -8.40 2.98
N ASP A 244 -0.52 -9.43 3.48
CA ASP A 244 -1.16 -10.63 3.99
C ASP A 244 -0.57 -11.03 5.34
N SER A 245 -1.40 -11.59 6.19
CA SER A 245 -0.98 -12.25 7.42
C SER A 245 -1.86 -13.48 7.61
N SER A 246 -1.24 -14.64 7.53
CA SER A 246 -1.88 -15.92 7.77
C SER A 246 -1.26 -16.61 8.97
N SER A 247 -2.07 -17.33 9.73
CA SER A 247 -1.58 -18.14 10.84
C SER A 247 -2.27 -19.50 10.89
N SER A 248 -1.53 -20.51 11.26
CA SER A 248 -2.04 -21.85 11.57
C SER A 248 -1.50 -22.30 12.93
N ILE A 249 -2.26 -23.17 13.59
CA ILE A 249 -1.85 -23.72 14.88
C ILE A 249 -1.65 -25.23 14.70
N GLU A 250 -0.45 -25.69 15.00
CA GLU A 250 -0.10 -27.09 14.99
C GLU A 250 0.70 -27.43 16.26
N ASN A 251 0.26 -28.46 17.02
CA ASN A 251 0.94 -28.90 18.25
C ASN A 251 1.26 -27.78 19.26
N GLU A 252 0.29 -26.86 19.49
CA GLU A 252 0.43 -25.68 20.36
C GLU A 252 1.45 -24.62 19.85
N ILE A 253 1.95 -24.79 18.64
CA ILE A 253 2.80 -23.79 17.96
C ILE A 253 1.93 -23.02 16.98
N VAL A 254 2.04 -21.70 17.01
CA VAL A 254 1.47 -20.79 16.02
C VAL A 254 2.52 -20.57 14.96
N HIS A 255 2.23 -21.01 13.73
CA HIS A 255 3.02 -20.71 12.54
C HIS A 255 2.41 -19.48 11.89
N GLU A 256 3.19 -18.44 11.72
CA GLU A 256 2.76 -17.23 11.03
C GLU A 256 3.53 -17.04 9.72
N THR A 257 2.82 -16.60 8.69
CA THR A 257 3.41 -16.07 7.47
C THR A 257 2.87 -14.68 7.24
N LYS A 258 3.76 -13.72 7.09
CA LYS A 258 3.44 -12.34 6.75
C LYS A 258 4.11 -11.99 5.44
N THR A 259 3.39 -11.32 4.56
CA THR A 259 3.89 -10.94 3.25
C THR A 259 3.49 -9.51 2.93
N PHE A 260 4.40 -8.77 2.33
CA PHE A 260 4.12 -7.52 1.67
C PHE A 260 4.61 -7.58 0.24
N ALA A 261 3.83 -7.03 -0.68
CA ALA A 261 4.24 -6.78 -2.05
C ALA A 261 3.69 -5.43 -2.50
N GLY A 262 4.55 -4.60 -3.07
CA GLY A 262 4.17 -3.26 -3.48
C GLY A 262 5.24 -2.55 -4.28
N PHE A 263 4.96 -1.32 -4.62
CA PHE A 263 5.86 -0.43 -5.37
C PHE A 263 5.68 1.02 -4.92
N ALA A 264 6.67 1.81 -5.19
CA ALA A 264 6.63 3.25 -5.00
C ALA A 264 7.47 3.97 -6.08
N PRO A 265 7.09 5.20 -6.45
CA PRO A 265 5.79 5.84 -6.19
C PRO A 265 4.63 5.10 -6.87
N TYR A 266 3.42 5.27 -6.36
CA TYR A 266 2.27 4.54 -6.92
C TYR A 266 1.92 4.95 -8.36
N ASP A 267 2.05 6.23 -8.69
CA ASP A 267 1.68 6.80 -10.00
C ASP A 267 2.71 6.51 -11.11
N ASP A 268 4.01 6.48 -10.76
CA ASP A 268 5.11 6.17 -11.66
C ASP A 268 6.17 5.28 -10.98
N PRO A 269 5.88 3.98 -10.80
CA PRO A 269 6.73 3.08 -10.04
C PRO A 269 8.20 3.08 -10.48
N GLU A 270 9.09 3.25 -9.51
CA GLU A 270 10.55 3.18 -9.67
C GLU A 270 11.14 1.98 -8.93
N VAL A 271 10.53 1.62 -7.79
CA VAL A 271 10.99 0.52 -6.94
C VAL A 271 9.83 -0.41 -6.64
N ILE A 272 10.05 -1.70 -6.80
CA ILE A 272 9.17 -2.77 -6.33
C ILE A 272 9.85 -3.41 -5.13
N PHE A 273 9.09 -3.66 -4.08
CA PHE A 273 9.54 -4.40 -2.91
C PHE A 273 8.58 -5.54 -2.60
N VAL A 274 9.13 -6.73 -2.43
CA VAL A 274 8.39 -7.92 -1.97
C VAL A 274 9.17 -8.55 -0.85
N VAL A 275 8.47 -8.91 0.22
CA VAL A 275 9.05 -9.59 1.38
C VAL A 275 8.08 -10.59 1.96
N THR A 276 8.58 -11.74 2.39
CA THR A 276 7.85 -12.71 3.19
C THR A 276 8.63 -13.02 4.46
N MET A 277 7.91 -13.16 5.58
CA MET A 277 8.44 -13.53 6.88
C MET A 277 7.67 -14.73 7.40
N LYS A 278 8.39 -15.77 7.80
CA LYS A 278 7.83 -16.96 8.45
C LYS A 278 8.33 -17.01 9.88
N GLY A 279 7.45 -17.19 10.84
CA GLY A 279 7.78 -17.25 12.24
C GLY A 279 6.94 -18.25 13.01
N GLU A 280 7.47 -18.70 14.14
CA GLU A 280 6.82 -19.63 15.04
C GLU A 280 6.78 -19.03 16.45
N SER A 281 5.66 -19.23 17.16
CA SER A 281 5.53 -18.86 18.57
C SER A 281 4.64 -19.87 19.28
N LYS A 282 4.78 -20.01 20.60
CA LYS A 282 3.85 -20.81 21.38
C LYS A 282 2.56 -20.04 21.64
N ILE A 283 1.45 -20.76 21.75
CA ILE A 283 0.17 -20.13 22.10
C ILE A 283 0.30 -19.35 23.41
N GLY A 284 0.02 -18.04 23.35
CA GLY A 284 0.08 -17.13 24.49
C GLY A 284 1.44 -16.48 24.75
N GLU A 285 2.46 -16.75 23.95
CA GLU A 285 3.69 -15.96 23.94
C GLU A 285 3.48 -14.69 23.10
N GLU A 286 3.75 -13.54 23.72
CA GLU A 286 3.84 -12.28 22.95
C GLU A 286 5.10 -12.33 22.09
N VAL A 287 4.93 -12.16 20.78
CA VAL A 287 6.06 -12.04 19.87
C VAL A 287 6.61 -10.61 19.98
N ASN A 288 7.54 -10.44 20.93
CA ASN A 288 8.22 -9.17 21.12
C ASN A 288 9.28 -8.97 20.04
N GLY A 289 9.29 -7.80 19.41
CA GLY A 289 10.41 -7.32 18.60
C GLY A 289 10.28 -7.44 17.07
N ARG A 290 9.15 -7.89 16.54
CA ARG A 290 8.95 -7.94 15.07
C ARG A 290 8.76 -6.54 14.50
N VAL A 291 9.63 -6.15 13.57
CA VAL A 291 9.39 -4.96 12.75
C VAL A 291 8.14 -5.24 11.91
N PRO A 292 7.08 -4.43 12.01
CA PRO A 292 5.94 -4.60 11.13
C PRO A 292 6.42 -4.52 9.68
N LEU A 293 5.94 -5.40 8.79
CA LEU A 293 6.33 -5.36 7.36
C LEU A 293 6.07 -4.00 6.71
N ALA A 294 5.08 -3.28 7.23
CA ALA A 294 4.81 -1.91 6.83
C ALA A 294 6.03 -1.00 7.09
N CYS A 295 6.66 -1.09 8.26
CA CYS A 295 7.87 -0.32 8.57
C CYS A 295 9.03 -0.72 7.65
N ALA A 296 9.23 -2.02 7.41
CA ALA A 296 10.24 -2.49 6.49
C ALA A 296 10.01 -1.99 5.06
N ALA A 297 8.76 -2.03 4.58
CA ALA A 297 8.41 -1.52 3.25
C ALA A 297 8.73 -0.02 3.13
N THR A 298 8.39 0.74 4.15
CA THR A 298 8.62 2.18 4.16
C THR A 298 10.12 2.50 4.20
N GLU A 299 10.88 1.82 5.05
CA GLU A 299 12.34 2.01 5.13
C GLU A 299 13.03 1.63 3.81
N VAL A 300 12.58 0.55 3.15
CA VAL A 300 13.06 0.18 1.82
C VAL A 300 12.77 1.28 0.81
N PHE A 301 11.54 1.77 0.76
CA PHE A 301 11.20 2.83 -0.19
C PHE A 301 11.98 4.11 0.07
N GLU A 302 12.25 4.48 1.32
CA GLU A 302 13.13 5.61 1.63
C GLU A 302 14.57 5.42 1.15
N GLN A 303 15.12 4.23 1.31
CA GLN A 303 16.50 3.97 0.92
C GLN A 303 16.70 3.81 -0.59
N TYR A 304 15.70 3.25 -1.28
CA TYR A 304 15.85 2.88 -2.69
C TYR A 304 15.22 3.86 -3.67
N LEU A 305 14.26 4.67 -3.21
CA LEU A 305 13.74 5.77 -4.03
C LEU A 305 14.75 6.92 -4.09
N PRO A 306 14.87 7.61 -5.22
CA PRO A 306 15.55 8.88 -5.26
C PRO A 306 14.84 9.88 -4.34
N GLU A 307 15.61 10.77 -3.71
CA GLU A 307 15.07 11.83 -2.88
C GLU A 307 14.05 12.65 -3.69
N ARG A 308 12.80 12.62 -3.26
CA ARG A 308 11.70 13.29 -3.95
C ARG A 308 11.30 14.54 -3.20
N SER A 309 10.99 15.54 -3.99
CA SER A 309 10.56 16.84 -3.50
C SER A 309 9.04 17.05 -3.52
N PHE A 310 8.26 16.07 -3.98
CA PHE A 310 6.79 16.12 -3.96
C PHE A 310 6.27 14.96 -3.10
N LYS A 311 5.69 15.28 -1.94
CA LYS A 311 5.36 14.32 -0.86
C LYS A 311 3.88 14.44 -0.51
N GLU A 312 3.14 13.33 -0.48
CA GLU A 312 1.71 13.35 -0.15
C GLU A 312 1.47 13.35 1.36
N ILE A 313 0.54 14.17 1.81
CA ILE A 313 -0.02 14.17 3.17
C ILE A 313 -1.36 13.48 3.14
N THR A 314 -1.52 12.44 3.96
CA THR A 314 -2.69 11.57 3.95
C THR A 314 -3.55 11.66 5.20
N ASP A 315 -3.06 12.25 6.29
CA ASP A 315 -3.76 12.39 7.55
C ASP A 315 -3.37 13.66 8.34
N LEU A 316 -4.19 13.98 9.37
CA LEU A 316 -3.98 15.15 10.24
C LEU A 316 -2.68 15.08 11.04
N LYS A 317 -2.20 13.91 11.39
CA LYS A 317 -0.98 13.79 12.20
C LYS A 317 0.26 14.13 11.39
N GLN A 318 0.26 13.78 10.08
CA GLN A 318 1.29 14.24 9.17
C GLN A 318 1.27 15.76 9.00
N MET A 319 0.07 16.38 9.03
CA MET A 319 -0.05 17.84 9.07
C MET A 319 0.56 18.43 10.34
N GLU A 320 0.24 17.89 11.52
CA GLU A 320 0.81 18.34 12.80
C GLU A 320 2.35 18.24 12.79
N TYR A 321 2.90 17.15 12.25
CA TYR A 321 4.34 16.96 12.11
C TYR A 321 4.96 18.01 11.17
N LEU A 322 4.29 18.31 10.06
CA LEU A 322 4.73 19.34 9.13
C LEU A 322 4.69 20.73 9.75
N GLU A 323 3.64 21.05 10.50
CA GLU A 323 3.43 22.32 11.19
C GLU A 323 4.45 22.58 12.31
N ALA A 324 5.05 21.54 12.87
CA ALA A 324 6.16 21.67 13.79
C ALA A 324 7.44 22.21 13.13
N ARG A 325 7.50 22.29 11.79
CA ARG A 325 8.60 22.89 11.03
C ARG A 325 8.34 24.38 10.83
N SER A 326 9.42 25.16 10.74
CA SER A 326 9.31 26.61 10.47
C SER A 326 8.99 26.92 9.01
N ASP A 327 9.52 26.11 8.10
CA ASP A 327 9.47 26.35 6.66
C ASP A 327 9.00 25.12 5.91
N TYR A 328 7.93 25.30 5.12
CA TYR A 328 7.39 24.25 4.26
C TYR A 328 6.48 24.84 3.17
N MET A 329 6.17 24.02 2.17
CA MET A 329 5.29 24.38 1.08
C MET A 329 4.19 23.33 0.93
N LEU A 330 2.93 23.75 1.02
CA LEU A 330 1.74 22.92 0.79
C LEU A 330 1.19 23.12 -0.62
N TYR A 331 0.67 22.05 -1.20
CA TYR A 331 -0.05 22.07 -2.46
C TYR A 331 -1.38 21.35 -2.31
N PHE A 332 -2.46 22.10 -2.36
CA PHE A 332 -3.83 21.61 -2.24
C PHE A 332 -4.39 21.28 -3.62
N SER A 333 -4.91 20.08 -3.80
CA SER A 333 -5.43 19.60 -5.06
C SER A 333 -6.54 18.57 -4.84
N ARG A 334 -7.19 18.14 -5.94
CA ARG A 334 -8.12 16.99 -5.95
C ARG A 334 -8.12 16.31 -7.32
N PRO A 335 -8.21 14.97 -7.37
CA PRO A 335 -8.18 14.21 -8.62
C PRO A 335 -9.35 14.51 -9.56
N THR A 336 -10.51 14.94 -9.03
CA THR A 336 -11.72 15.23 -9.82
C THR A 336 -11.70 16.59 -10.50
N CYS A 337 -10.79 17.48 -10.10
CA CYS A 337 -10.71 18.86 -10.61
C CYS A 337 -9.87 18.93 -11.90
N ALA A 338 -10.45 19.46 -12.98
CA ALA A 338 -9.76 19.57 -14.27
C ALA A 338 -8.53 20.48 -14.24
N ALA A 339 -8.58 21.59 -13.50
CA ALA A 339 -7.43 22.49 -13.33
C ALA A 339 -6.31 21.81 -12.50
N CYS A 340 -6.68 21.02 -11.49
CA CYS A 340 -5.75 20.28 -10.67
C CYS A 340 -4.98 19.24 -11.48
N LYS A 341 -5.67 18.46 -12.32
CA LYS A 341 -5.03 17.48 -13.22
C LYS A 341 -3.98 18.08 -14.14
N ARG A 342 -4.10 19.38 -14.48
CA ARG A 342 -3.09 20.08 -15.28
C ARG A 342 -1.98 20.69 -14.44
N ALA A 343 -2.29 21.20 -13.27
CA ALA A 343 -1.32 21.85 -12.40
C ALA A 343 -0.38 20.87 -11.71
N GLU A 344 -0.91 19.75 -11.24
CA GLU A 344 -0.16 18.78 -10.41
C GLU A 344 1.10 18.26 -11.09
N PRO A 345 1.10 17.77 -12.35
CA PRO A 345 2.34 17.35 -13.01
C PRO A 345 3.38 18.48 -13.13
N LEU A 346 2.92 19.72 -13.29
CA LEU A 346 3.83 20.87 -13.37
C LEU A 346 4.46 21.17 -12.01
N VAL A 347 3.66 21.16 -10.94
CA VAL A 347 4.16 21.37 -9.57
C VAL A 347 5.16 20.27 -9.19
N ARG A 348 4.79 19.00 -9.42
CA ARG A 348 5.62 17.82 -9.15
C ARG A 348 6.96 17.90 -9.88
N ASN A 349 6.94 18.12 -11.19
CA ASN A 349 8.15 18.19 -12.00
C ASN A 349 9.03 19.35 -11.57
N THR A 350 8.48 20.56 -11.36
CA THR A 350 9.25 21.73 -10.94
C THR A 350 9.82 21.54 -9.53
N ALA A 351 9.08 20.95 -8.58
CA ALA A 351 9.55 20.62 -7.23
C ALA A 351 10.78 19.69 -7.30
N ASN A 352 10.68 18.61 -8.07
CA ASN A 352 11.77 17.65 -8.25
C ASN A 352 12.99 18.29 -8.96
N GLU A 353 12.77 19.08 -10.02
CA GLU A 353 13.85 19.79 -10.71
C GLU A 353 14.60 20.77 -9.78
N LEU A 354 13.87 21.43 -8.88
CA LEU A 354 14.42 22.42 -7.94
C LEU A 354 14.92 21.77 -6.63
N LYS A 355 14.63 20.51 -6.39
CA LYS A 355 14.87 19.81 -5.10
C LYS A 355 14.27 20.57 -3.92
N LYS A 356 13.06 21.09 -4.10
CA LYS A 356 12.29 21.82 -3.07
C LYS A 356 11.11 20.98 -2.63
N ASP A 357 11.05 20.64 -1.35
CA ASP A 357 9.95 19.88 -0.77
C ASP A 357 8.61 20.59 -0.93
N VAL A 358 7.66 19.91 -1.56
CA VAL A 358 6.27 20.33 -1.69
C VAL A 358 5.40 19.23 -1.13
N TYR A 359 4.59 19.57 -0.14
CA TYR A 359 3.69 18.62 0.51
C TYR A 359 2.31 18.71 -0.11
N TYR A 360 1.94 17.64 -0.82
CA TYR A 360 0.68 17.51 -1.53
C TYR A 360 -0.43 17.06 -0.60
N LEU A 361 -1.56 17.76 -0.66
CA LEU A 361 -2.75 17.47 0.11
C LEU A 361 -3.93 17.28 -0.85
N ASN A 362 -4.40 16.02 -0.95
CA ASN A 362 -5.63 15.71 -1.66
C ASN A 362 -6.83 16.04 -0.76
N VAL A 363 -7.57 17.11 -1.10
CA VAL A 363 -8.69 17.58 -0.26
C VAL A 363 -9.86 16.60 -0.19
N ASP A 364 -9.96 15.65 -1.12
CA ASP A 364 -11.03 14.64 -1.11
C ASP A 364 -10.74 13.48 -0.12
N ARG A 365 -9.55 13.42 0.51
CA ARG A 365 -9.19 12.40 1.51
C ARG A 365 -9.64 12.73 2.93
N PHE A 366 -9.93 13.98 3.20
CA PHE A 366 -10.27 14.45 4.53
C PHE A 366 -11.78 14.55 4.67
N ASP A 367 -12.30 14.21 5.85
CA ASP A 367 -13.70 14.48 6.17
C ASP A 367 -13.97 15.99 6.24
N ASP A 368 -15.24 16.36 6.23
CA ASP A 368 -15.64 17.77 6.15
C ASP A 368 -15.09 18.62 7.32
N GLU A 369 -14.99 18.06 8.54
CA GLU A 369 -14.50 18.77 9.73
C GLU A 369 -12.99 19.00 9.65
N ALA A 370 -12.23 17.97 9.32
CA ALA A 370 -10.78 18.05 9.15
C ALA A 370 -10.41 18.98 7.99
N LEU A 371 -11.13 18.86 6.86
CA LEU A 371 -10.90 19.71 5.69
C LEU A 371 -11.19 21.18 6.02
N GLU A 372 -12.32 21.51 6.69
CA GLU A 372 -12.66 22.87 7.07
C GLU A 372 -11.59 23.49 7.97
N GLN A 373 -11.08 22.72 8.93
CA GLN A 373 -9.97 23.16 9.79
C GLN A 373 -8.73 23.51 8.96
N ILE A 374 -8.28 22.60 8.08
CA ILE A 374 -7.07 22.79 7.27
C ILE A 374 -7.25 23.98 6.31
N VAL A 375 -8.32 24.03 5.53
CA VAL A 375 -8.50 25.10 4.53
C VAL A 375 -8.68 26.46 5.16
N SER A 376 -9.33 26.54 6.34
CA SER A 376 -9.45 27.77 7.11
C SER A 376 -8.11 28.27 7.62
N GLN A 377 -7.29 27.37 8.17
CA GLN A 377 -5.96 27.69 8.69
C GLN A 377 -5.05 28.28 7.62
N TYR A 378 -5.05 27.73 6.41
CA TYR A 378 -4.21 28.20 5.30
C TYR A 378 -4.92 29.20 4.38
N GLY A 379 -6.19 29.53 4.66
CA GLY A 379 -6.98 30.46 3.88
C GLY A 379 -7.18 30.00 2.43
N VAL A 380 -7.36 28.69 2.21
CA VAL A 380 -7.51 28.09 0.87
C VAL A 380 -8.98 28.08 0.48
N ASP A 381 -9.33 28.88 -0.53
CA ASP A 381 -10.71 29.02 -1.01
C ASP A 381 -10.98 28.21 -2.28
N ALA A 382 -9.94 27.81 -3.00
CA ALA A 382 -10.03 27.08 -4.26
C ALA A 382 -8.80 26.22 -4.52
N VAL A 383 -8.96 25.15 -5.27
CA VAL A 383 -7.89 24.27 -5.74
C VAL A 383 -7.77 24.30 -7.27
N PRO A 384 -6.58 24.14 -7.85
CA PRO A 384 -5.27 23.89 -7.23
C PRO A 384 -4.66 25.13 -6.58
N CYS A 385 -4.16 25.00 -5.35
CA CYS A 385 -3.58 26.10 -4.60
C CYS A 385 -2.27 25.68 -3.93
N ALA A 386 -1.23 26.49 -4.07
CA ALA A 386 0.02 26.33 -3.32
C ALA A 386 0.13 27.40 -2.22
N VAL A 387 0.65 27.01 -1.06
CA VAL A 387 0.87 27.86 0.11
C VAL A 387 2.31 27.68 0.58
N LYS A 388 3.03 28.78 0.73
CA LYS A 388 4.37 28.80 1.32
C LYS A 388 4.29 29.29 2.77
N VAL A 389 4.87 28.53 3.66
CA VAL A 389 5.05 28.90 5.07
C VAL A 389 6.52 29.17 5.32
N THR A 390 6.83 30.29 5.97
CA THR A 390 8.18 30.70 6.37
C THR A 390 8.11 31.25 7.79
N ASP A 391 9.02 30.83 8.66
CA ASP A 391 9.00 31.16 10.10
C ASP A 391 7.65 30.86 10.76
N GLY A 392 6.99 29.75 10.38
CA GLY A 392 5.67 29.33 10.88
C GLY A 392 4.51 30.22 10.43
N LYS A 393 4.68 31.07 9.42
CA LYS A 393 3.64 31.98 8.90
C LYS A 393 3.48 31.84 7.40
N ILE A 394 2.25 31.98 6.93
CA ILE A 394 1.99 32.03 5.48
C ILE A 394 2.71 33.25 4.89
N SER A 395 3.70 32.98 4.06
CA SER A 395 4.51 34.00 3.38
C SER A 395 4.04 34.29 1.95
N ASP A 396 3.48 33.29 1.28
CA ASP A 396 2.90 33.41 -0.06
C ASP A 396 1.80 32.36 -0.28
N LYS A 397 0.83 32.70 -1.16
CA LYS A 397 -0.25 31.80 -1.56
C LYS A 397 -0.65 32.04 -3.02
N ARG A 398 -0.81 30.96 -3.77
CA ARG A 398 -1.15 31.03 -5.20
C ARG A 398 -2.17 29.98 -5.62
N VAL A 399 -3.28 30.43 -6.21
CA VAL A 399 -4.21 29.57 -6.94
C VAL A 399 -3.80 29.54 -8.42
N PHE A 400 -3.57 28.34 -8.98
CA PHE A 400 -3.17 28.17 -10.36
C PHE A 400 -4.39 28.11 -11.28
N MET A 401 -4.61 29.17 -12.03
CA MET A 401 -5.79 29.34 -12.89
C MET A 401 -5.51 28.93 -14.34
N GLU A 402 -6.57 28.50 -15.06
CA GLU A 402 -6.48 28.05 -16.46
C GLU A 402 -6.22 29.14 -17.49
N ASN A 403 -6.47 30.39 -17.16
CA ASN A 403 -6.49 31.54 -18.06
C ASN A 403 -5.12 32.22 -18.25
N GLY A 404 -4.04 31.56 -17.83
CA GLY A 404 -2.68 32.06 -17.94
C GLY A 404 -1.70 31.00 -18.43
N ASN A 405 -0.43 31.32 -18.42
CA ASN A 405 0.62 30.34 -18.58
C ASN A 405 0.84 29.63 -17.23
N MET A 406 0.06 28.59 -16.96
CA MET A 406 0.09 27.85 -15.69
C MET A 406 1.51 27.38 -15.33
N LYS A 407 2.30 26.95 -16.33
CA LYS A 407 3.68 26.52 -16.09
C LYS A 407 4.55 27.69 -15.58
N GLU A 408 4.44 28.87 -16.15
CA GLU A 408 5.20 30.04 -15.66
C GLU A 408 4.77 30.45 -14.27
N ASP A 409 3.48 30.33 -13.93
CA ASP A 409 2.99 30.64 -12.58
C ASP A 409 3.51 29.65 -11.54
N VAL A 410 3.50 28.34 -11.85
CA VAL A 410 4.10 27.30 -11.01
C VAL A 410 5.60 27.53 -10.83
N ASP A 411 6.33 27.70 -11.94
CA ASP A 411 7.75 27.96 -11.91
C ASP A 411 8.13 29.18 -11.07
N ARG A 412 7.37 30.27 -11.24
CA ARG A 412 7.58 31.51 -10.48
C ARG A 412 7.35 31.33 -9.00
N PHE A 413 6.28 30.65 -8.63
CA PHE A 413 5.93 30.38 -7.23
C PHE A 413 6.97 29.50 -6.55
N LEU A 414 7.35 28.39 -7.19
CA LEU A 414 8.31 27.44 -6.62
C LEU A 414 9.75 27.98 -6.59
N LYS A 415 10.13 28.85 -7.52
CA LYS A 415 11.47 29.47 -7.57
C LYS A 415 11.66 30.64 -6.61
N ALA A 416 10.60 31.30 -6.24
CA ALA A 416 10.63 32.37 -5.23
C ALA A 416 10.88 31.79 -3.84
#